data_b82f2804f974c2b3a7b145b36f459fdd
#
_entry.id   b82f2804f974c2b3a7b145b36f459fdd
#
_cell.length_a   1.000
_cell.length_b   1.000
_cell.length_c   1.000
_cell.angle_alpha   90.00
_cell.angle_beta   90.00
_cell.angle_gamma   90.00
#
_symmetry.space_group_name_H-M   'P 1'
#
loop_
_entity.id
_entity.type
_entity.pdbx_description
1 polymer ?
#
loop_
_entity_poly.entity_id
_entity_poly.type
_entity_poly.pdbx_seq_one_letter_code
_entity_poly.pdbx_strand_id
1 'polypeptide(L)'
;MAVIKPFKGIRPPENLVEKVASRPYDVLNSEEARAEAQGNPMSLYHIIKPEIDFEPGTDEHDEKVYNKAFENFSKFRNEGWLLQDDTEKYYVYAQTMNGKTQYGLVVCASVEDYMNERIKKHELTRRDKEEDRMKHVRVNNANIEPVFFAYLHRDELDEIVAEVIKKEPVYDFIAPGDGFGHHFWVIDDEKQIARITAIFEEIPSLYIADGHHRSAAAALVGNEKRLQNPNHTGNEEYNFFMAVCFPDNQLTIIDYNRVVKDLNHLTDEEFLAQLENNFELEPKGTEIYKPNKLHNFSLYLSGNWYSLTAKEGTYNDNDPIGVLDVTISSNYILDEILGIKDLRSDKRIDFVGGIRGLGELQKRVDSGEMRVALALYPVSMKQIIDIADSGNIMPPKTTWFEPKLRSGLVIHELV
;
A
#
# COMPACT_ATOMS: atom_id res chain seq x y z
N MET A 1 -0.23 13.54 -19.67
CA MET A 1 1.10 13.04 -19.32
C MET A 1 1.33 13.36 -17.86
N ALA A 2 2.04 12.51 -17.13
CA ALA A 2 2.18 12.68 -15.68
C ALA A 2 3.06 13.88 -15.33
N VAL A 3 2.60 14.71 -14.40
CA VAL A 3 3.31 15.91 -13.96
C VAL A 3 3.91 15.64 -12.57
N ILE A 4 5.22 15.74 -12.50
CA ILE A 4 5.96 15.63 -11.24
C ILE A 4 6.89 16.85 -11.05
N LYS A 5 7.29 17.12 -9.80
CA LYS A 5 8.29 18.14 -9.49
C LYS A 5 9.25 17.66 -8.38
N PRO A 6 10.50 18.16 -8.37
CA PRO A 6 11.38 18.04 -7.21
C PRO A 6 10.84 18.89 -6.05
N PHE A 7 11.29 18.62 -4.84
CA PHE A 7 10.83 19.33 -3.65
C PHE A 7 11.92 19.43 -2.59
N LYS A 8 11.76 20.36 -1.66
CA LYS A 8 12.63 20.49 -0.48
C LYS A 8 12.19 19.51 0.60
N GLY A 9 12.72 18.30 0.55
CA GLY A 9 12.36 17.24 1.49
C GLY A 9 12.72 17.59 2.93
N ILE A 10 11.83 17.30 3.87
CA ILE A 10 12.12 17.33 5.29
C ILE A 10 12.48 15.91 5.70
N ARG A 11 13.68 15.69 6.21
CA ARG A 11 14.20 14.34 6.44
C ARG A 11 15.11 14.28 7.68
N PRO A 12 15.24 13.09 8.31
CA PRO A 12 16.12 12.94 9.45
C PRO A 12 17.60 13.04 9.05
N PRO A 13 18.47 13.48 9.95
CA PRO A 13 19.91 13.22 9.84
C PRO A 13 20.20 11.73 9.71
N GLU A 14 21.26 11.36 9.00
CA GLU A 14 21.63 9.97 8.72
C GLU A 14 21.68 9.10 9.98
N ASN A 15 22.28 9.58 11.05
CA ASN A 15 22.41 8.87 12.33
C ASN A 15 21.10 8.73 13.12
N LEU A 16 20.01 9.34 12.67
CA LEU A 16 18.69 9.28 13.32
C LEU A 16 17.65 8.53 12.51
N VAL A 17 17.89 8.22 11.23
CA VAL A 17 16.88 7.66 10.34
C VAL A 17 16.25 6.38 10.88
N GLU A 18 17.04 5.46 11.44
CA GLU A 18 16.52 4.19 12.01
C GLU A 18 15.59 4.41 13.21
N LYS A 19 15.81 5.53 13.96
CA LYS A 19 14.96 5.89 15.10
C LYS A 19 13.67 6.59 14.67
N VAL A 20 13.71 7.30 13.53
CA VAL A 20 12.57 8.05 13.00
C VAL A 20 11.69 7.16 12.13
N ALA A 21 12.29 6.40 11.22
CA ALA A 21 11.54 5.61 10.24
C ALA A 21 10.58 4.59 10.89
N SER A 22 9.35 4.56 10.40
CA SER A 22 8.30 3.66 10.90
C SER A 22 7.59 2.94 9.77
N ARG A 23 6.84 1.88 10.08
CA ARG A 23 5.87 1.29 9.16
C ARG A 23 4.73 2.29 8.93
N PRO A 24 3.98 2.20 7.80
CA PRO A 24 2.85 3.09 7.58
C PRO A 24 1.74 2.85 8.62
N TYR A 25 0.93 3.89 8.83
CA TYR A 25 -0.09 3.94 9.89
C TYR A 25 -1.12 2.82 9.85
N ASP A 26 -1.40 2.27 8.67
CA ASP A 26 -2.48 1.32 8.39
C ASP A 26 -2.08 -0.17 8.51
N VAL A 27 -0.81 -0.46 8.79
CA VAL A 27 -0.33 -1.83 8.99
C VAL A 27 -0.24 -2.27 10.44
N LEU A 28 -0.52 -1.33 11.38
CA LEU A 28 -0.49 -1.57 12.82
C LEU A 28 -1.70 -0.96 13.52
N ASN A 29 -2.14 -1.61 14.58
CA ASN A 29 -3.05 -0.99 15.52
C ASN A 29 -2.29 -0.06 16.51
N SER A 30 -3.04 0.70 17.32
CA SER A 30 -2.45 1.67 18.24
C SER A 30 -1.62 1.03 19.37
N GLU A 31 -1.96 -0.18 19.81
CA GLU A 31 -1.19 -0.91 20.83
C GLU A 31 0.15 -1.40 20.28
N GLU A 32 0.15 -1.94 19.07
CA GLU A 32 1.36 -2.35 18.36
C GLU A 32 2.29 -1.14 18.10
N ALA A 33 1.73 -0.02 17.64
CA ALA A 33 2.49 1.21 17.42
C ALA A 33 3.08 1.77 18.72
N ARG A 34 2.34 1.71 19.82
CA ARG A 34 2.82 2.11 21.15
C ARG A 34 3.97 1.22 21.62
N ALA A 35 3.86 -0.10 21.41
CA ALA A 35 4.91 -1.04 21.77
C ALA A 35 6.19 -0.80 20.94
N GLU A 36 6.07 -0.55 19.62
CA GLU A 36 7.24 -0.24 18.78
C GLU A 36 7.88 1.12 19.09
N ALA A 37 7.10 2.13 19.47
CA ALA A 37 7.61 3.44 19.85
C ALA A 37 8.15 3.49 21.29
N GLN A 38 7.98 2.42 22.09
CA GLN A 38 8.36 2.42 23.51
C GLN A 38 9.83 2.79 23.71
N GLY A 39 10.08 3.83 24.50
CA GLY A 39 11.43 4.32 24.79
C GLY A 39 12.12 5.07 23.63
N ASN A 40 11.43 5.27 22.52
CA ASN A 40 11.94 6.02 21.38
C ASN A 40 11.10 7.28 21.10
N PRO A 41 11.45 8.43 21.68
CA PRO A 41 10.70 9.69 21.48
C PRO A 41 10.82 10.26 20.05
N MET A 42 11.72 9.71 19.22
CA MET A 42 11.94 10.10 17.82
C MET A 42 11.15 9.26 16.84
N SER A 43 10.42 8.23 17.29
CA SER A 43 9.60 7.39 16.40
C SER A 43 8.54 8.23 15.68
N LEU A 44 8.44 8.09 14.36
CA LEU A 44 7.43 8.80 13.57
C LEU A 44 6.00 8.43 13.98
N TYR A 45 5.79 7.30 14.67
CA TYR A 45 4.47 6.96 15.20
C TYR A 45 3.87 8.05 16.09
N HIS A 46 4.69 8.83 16.80
CA HIS A 46 4.21 9.99 17.57
C HIS A 46 3.55 11.07 16.69
N ILE A 47 3.81 11.06 15.36
CA ILE A 47 3.19 11.99 14.40
C ILE A 47 2.05 11.33 13.64
N ILE A 48 2.23 10.08 13.15
CA ILE A 48 1.25 9.41 12.29
C ILE A 48 0.19 8.60 13.04
N LYS A 49 0.46 8.26 14.32
CA LYS A 49 -0.43 7.59 15.27
C LYS A 49 -0.35 8.25 16.65
N PRO A 50 -0.65 9.56 16.72
CA PRO A 50 -0.40 10.36 17.94
C PRO A 50 -1.24 9.97 19.14
N GLU A 51 -2.28 9.13 18.97
CA GLU A 51 -3.05 8.52 20.05
C GLU A 51 -2.20 7.67 20.99
N ILE A 52 -0.99 7.23 20.55
CA ILE A 52 -0.05 6.50 21.40
C ILE A 52 0.52 7.33 22.55
N ASP A 53 0.45 8.66 22.46
CA ASP A 53 0.90 9.60 23.50
C ASP A 53 -0.15 9.83 24.61
N PHE A 54 -1.35 9.24 24.46
CA PHE A 54 -2.43 9.32 25.42
C PHE A 54 -2.69 7.96 26.11
N GLU A 55 -3.60 7.94 27.05
CA GLU A 55 -4.02 6.70 27.71
C GLU A 55 -4.58 5.68 26.69
N PRO A 56 -4.32 4.37 26.89
CA PRO A 56 -4.89 3.33 26.05
C PRO A 56 -6.41 3.44 25.92
N GLY A 57 -6.93 3.26 24.71
CA GLY A 57 -8.36 3.41 24.41
C GLY A 57 -8.80 4.84 24.11
N THR A 58 -7.89 5.81 24.05
CA THR A 58 -8.20 7.14 23.51
C THR A 58 -8.66 7.02 22.05
N ASP A 59 -9.76 7.70 21.73
CA ASP A 59 -10.29 7.74 20.36
C ASP A 59 -9.26 8.38 19.41
N GLU A 60 -8.79 7.62 18.42
CA GLU A 60 -7.82 8.09 17.42
C GLU A 60 -8.34 9.27 16.58
N HIS A 61 -9.67 9.52 16.60
CA HIS A 61 -10.33 10.61 15.87
C HIS A 61 -10.66 11.83 16.72
N ASP A 62 -10.27 11.86 18.00
CA ASP A 62 -10.43 13.03 18.88
C ASP A 62 -9.54 14.18 18.38
N GLU A 63 -10.05 15.41 18.42
CA GLU A 63 -9.32 16.62 17.97
C GLU A 63 -7.99 16.81 18.69
N LYS A 64 -7.91 16.46 19.98
CA LYS A 64 -6.65 16.52 20.75
C LYS A 64 -5.55 15.63 20.16
N VAL A 65 -5.94 14.52 19.51
CA VAL A 65 -5.00 13.58 18.88
C VAL A 65 -4.37 14.20 17.63
N TYR A 66 -5.17 14.85 16.79
CA TYR A 66 -4.65 15.59 15.64
C TYR A 66 -3.76 16.76 16.05
N ASN A 67 -4.16 17.53 17.08
CA ASN A 67 -3.34 18.61 17.62
C ASN A 67 -1.99 18.09 18.15
N LYS A 68 -1.99 16.89 18.74
CA LYS A 68 -0.77 16.21 19.18
C LYS A 68 0.16 15.85 18.02
N ALA A 69 -0.38 15.44 16.87
CA ALA A 69 0.42 15.22 15.66
C ALA A 69 1.22 16.49 15.28
N PHE A 70 0.56 17.63 15.25
CA PHE A 70 1.17 18.92 14.94
C PHE A 70 2.24 19.32 15.97
N GLU A 71 1.93 19.18 17.27
CA GLU A 71 2.91 19.45 18.33
C GLU A 71 4.16 18.59 18.18
N ASN A 72 3.98 17.29 17.92
CA ASN A 72 5.08 16.37 17.73
C ASN A 72 5.88 16.68 16.46
N PHE A 73 5.22 16.97 15.33
CA PHE A 73 5.90 17.36 14.10
C PHE A 73 6.74 18.65 14.30
N SER A 74 6.17 19.65 14.97
CA SER A 74 6.87 20.88 15.32
C SER A 74 8.06 20.62 16.24
N LYS A 75 7.90 19.74 17.24
CA LYS A 75 8.98 19.31 18.13
C LYS A 75 10.11 18.64 17.36
N PHE A 76 9.80 17.70 16.46
CA PHE A 76 10.81 16.99 15.65
C PHE A 76 11.67 17.95 14.84
N ARG A 77 11.06 19.01 14.29
CA ARG A 77 11.80 20.08 13.57
C ARG A 77 12.65 20.92 14.53
N ASN A 78 12.11 21.34 15.65
CA ASN A 78 12.80 22.19 16.62
C ASN A 78 14.01 21.49 17.29
N GLU A 79 13.89 20.18 17.53
CA GLU A 79 14.97 19.36 18.09
C GLU A 79 16.01 18.92 17.05
N GLY A 80 15.80 19.27 15.77
CA GLY A 80 16.70 18.87 14.68
C GLY A 80 16.63 17.39 14.32
N TRP A 81 15.58 16.70 14.73
CA TRP A 81 15.33 15.30 14.32
C TRP A 81 14.83 15.20 12.88
N LEU A 82 14.30 16.29 12.37
CA LEU A 82 13.90 16.47 10.98
C LEU A 82 14.43 17.82 10.47
N LEU A 83 15.17 17.78 9.37
CA LEU A 83 15.79 18.96 8.74
C LEU A 83 15.30 19.09 7.30
N GLN A 84 15.04 20.31 6.85
CA GLN A 84 14.64 20.58 5.48
C GLN A 84 15.85 20.72 4.58
N ASP A 85 15.81 20.10 3.41
CA ASP A 85 16.81 20.31 2.37
C ASP A 85 16.82 21.77 1.87
N ASP A 86 17.98 22.26 1.50
CA ASP A 86 18.19 23.65 1.08
C ASP A 86 17.63 23.94 -0.33
N THR A 87 17.66 22.94 -1.20
CA THR A 87 17.21 23.02 -2.60
C THR A 87 16.18 21.93 -2.91
N GLU A 88 15.43 22.11 -3.99
CA GLU A 88 14.51 21.09 -4.50
C GLU A 88 15.29 19.90 -5.09
N LYS A 89 14.87 18.69 -4.74
CA LYS A 89 15.56 17.44 -5.08
C LYS A 89 14.56 16.36 -5.46
N TYR A 90 15.03 15.37 -6.21
CA TYR A 90 14.42 14.04 -6.23
C TYR A 90 15.25 13.11 -5.36
N TYR A 91 14.70 11.91 -5.08
CA TYR A 91 15.42 10.90 -4.32
C TYR A 91 15.18 9.53 -4.94
N VAL A 92 16.13 8.62 -4.74
CA VAL A 92 15.92 7.19 -4.99
C VAL A 92 15.68 6.52 -3.65
N TYR A 93 14.62 5.76 -3.55
CA TYR A 93 14.34 4.91 -2.41
C TYR A 93 14.30 3.45 -2.87
N ALA A 94 15.21 2.64 -2.35
CA ALA A 94 15.26 1.21 -2.65
C ALA A 94 14.87 0.39 -1.42
N GLN A 95 14.19 -0.73 -1.69
CA GLN A 95 13.75 -1.69 -0.70
C GLN A 95 14.21 -3.09 -1.08
N THR A 96 14.82 -3.80 -0.14
CA THR A 96 15.30 -5.18 -0.33
C THR A 96 14.50 -6.14 0.53
N MET A 97 13.85 -7.12 -0.10
CA MET A 97 13.11 -8.20 0.53
C MET A 97 13.47 -9.53 -0.14
N ASN A 98 13.85 -10.53 0.66
CA ASN A 98 14.17 -11.88 0.17
C ASN A 98 15.22 -11.88 -0.97
N GLY A 99 16.22 -11.01 -0.90
CA GLY A 99 17.28 -10.90 -1.89
C GLY A 99 16.89 -10.16 -3.19
N LYS A 100 15.66 -9.68 -3.32
CA LYS A 100 15.21 -8.83 -4.42
C LYS A 100 15.15 -7.38 -3.96
N THR A 101 15.75 -6.47 -4.75
CA THR A 101 15.69 -5.03 -4.51
C THR A 101 14.84 -4.36 -5.59
N GLN A 102 13.93 -3.49 -5.16
CA GLN A 102 13.15 -2.61 -6.02
C GLN A 102 13.55 -1.15 -5.79
N TYR A 103 13.62 -0.36 -6.85
CA TYR A 103 14.08 1.03 -6.83
C TYR A 103 12.96 1.96 -7.26
N GLY A 104 12.58 2.91 -6.41
CA GLY A 104 11.57 3.92 -6.69
C GLY A 104 12.14 5.34 -6.67
N LEU A 105 11.58 6.20 -7.50
CA LEU A 105 11.85 7.63 -7.50
C LEU A 105 10.88 8.34 -6.55
N VAL A 106 11.40 9.07 -5.57
CA VAL A 106 10.60 9.90 -4.67
C VAL A 106 10.45 11.27 -5.32
N VAL A 107 9.19 11.62 -5.56
CA VAL A 107 8.79 12.84 -6.30
C VAL A 107 7.58 13.48 -5.63
N CYS A 108 7.24 14.70 -6.03
CA CYS A 108 5.92 15.26 -5.78
C CYS A 108 5.08 15.16 -7.05
N ALA A 109 3.98 14.41 -7.00
CA ALA A 109 3.04 14.18 -8.10
C ALA A 109 1.90 15.21 -8.06
N SER A 110 1.37 15.58 -9.23
CA SER A 110 0.35 16.62 -9.36
C SER A 110 -1.01 16.22 -8.77
N VAL A 111 -1.57 17.07 -7.92
CA VAL A 111 -2.98 17.01 -7.47
C VAL A 111 -3.95 17.01 -8.63
N GLU A 112 -3.67 17.82 -9.65
CA GLU A 112 -4.53 17.91 -10.86
C GLU A 112 -4.55 16.57 -11.61
N ASP A 113 -3.43 15.85 -11.68
CA ASP A 113 -3.38 14.53 -12.31
C ASP A 113 -4.20 13.49 -11.57
N TYR A 114 -4.29 13.61 -10.23
CA TYR A 114 -5.20 12.79 -9.45
C TYR A 114 -6.67 13.13 -9.72
N MET A 115 -7.01 14.41 -9.77
CA MET A 115 -8.37 14.89 -10.00
C MET A 115 -8.86 14.58 -11.43
N ASN A 116 -7.96 14.56 -12.41
CA ASN A 116 -8.24 14.28 -13.82
C ASN A 116 -8.00 12.81 -14.21
N GLU A 117 -7.84 11.92 -13.22
CA GLU A 117 -7.66 10.47 -13.41
C GLU A 117 -6.46 10.06 -14.28
N ARG A 118 -5.42 10.90 -14.36
CA ARG A 118 -4.11 10.51 -14.87
C ARG A 118 -3.34 9.69 -13.86
N ILE A 119 -3.55 9.93 -12.56
CA ILE A 119 -3.19 9.04 -11.49
C ILE A 119 -4.37 8.09 -11.29
N LYS A 120 -4.20 6.87 -11.78
CA LYS A 120 -5.28 5.89 -11.89
C LYS A 120 -5.45 5.08 -10.63
N LYS A 121 -6.70 4.83 -10.30
CA LYS A 121 -7.15 4.09 -9.11
C LYS A 121 -7.67 2.72 -9.53
N HIS A 122 -7.48 1.73 -8.69
CA HIS A 122 -8.09 0.41 -8.84
C HIS A 122 -8.91 -0.02 -7.61
N GLU A 123 -8.97 0.81 -6.56
CA GLU A 123 -9.73 0.57 -5.34
C GLU A 123 -10.51 1.82 -4.92
N LEU A 124 -11.73 1.62 -4.39
CA LEU A 124 -12.52 2.69 -3.80
C LEU A 124 -12.03 2.99 -2.39
N THR A 125 -11.95 4.26 -2.09
CA THR A 125 -11.65 4.74 -0.75
C THR A 125 -12.89 4.78 0.15
N ARG A 126 -12.68 4.67 1.45
CA ARG A 126 -13.72 4.82 2.46
C ARG A 126 -13.70 6.25 2.98
N ARG A 127 -14.87 6.89 3.02
CA ARG A 127 -15.02 8.29 3.42
C ARG A 127 -14.49 8.58 4.82
N ASP A 128 -14.73 7.69 5.77
CA ASP A 128 -14.24 7.83 7.15
C ASP A 128 -12.69 7.87 7.21
N LYS A 129 -12.03 7.03 6.42
CA LYS A 129 -10.56 7.01 6.34
C LYS A 129 -9.98 8.18 5.55
N GLU A 130 -10.69 8.65 4.51
CA GLU A 130 -10.29 9.88 3.79
C GLU A 130 -10.32 11.09 4.72
N GLU A 131 -11.43 11.31 5.43
CA GLU A 131 -11.62 12.42 6.37
C GLU A 131 -10.54 12.42 7.45
N ASP A 132 -10.23 11.26 8.01
CA ASP A 132 -9.19 11.09 8.99
C ASP A 132 -7.81 11.52 8.44
N ARG A 133 -7.42 11.01 7.28
CA ARG A 133 -6.14 11.39 6.63
C ARG A 133 -6.12 12.85 6.18
N MET A 134 -7.24 13.41 5.71
CA MET A 134 -7.36 14.82 5.39
C MET A 134 -7.10 15.70 6.60
N LYS A 135 -7.63 15.34 7.79
CA LYS A 135 -7.35 16.05 9.03
C LYS A 135 -5.85 16.04 9.36
N HIS A 136 -5.19 14.87 9.26
CA HIS A 136 -3.75 14.78 9.45
C HIS A 136 -2.96 15.68 8.50
N VAL A 137 -3.30 15.70 7.21
CA VAL A 137 -2.65 16.58 6.21
C VAL A 137 -2.90 18.05 6.53
N ARG A 138 -4.13 18.44 6.87
CA ARG A 138 -4.47 19.83 7.22
C ARG A 138 -3.71 20.34 8.44
N VAL A 139 -3.67 19.55 9.52
CA VAL A 139 -3.07 19.95 10.80
C VAL A 139 -1.57 20.11 10.67
N ASN A 140 -0.90 19.13 10.04
CA ASN A 140 0.53 19.14 9.86
C ASN A 140 0.99 20.04 8.70
N ASN A 141 0.06 20.43 7.82
CA ASN A 141 0.34 21.13 6.58
C ASN A 141 1.45 20.44 5.75
N ALA A 142 1.44 19.11 5.75
CA ALA A 142 2.47 18.28 5.13
C ALA A 142 1.92 16.91 4.74
N ASN A 143 2.55 16.29 3.73
CA ASN A 143 2.44 14.88 3.43
C ASN A 143 3.51 14.13 4.25
N ILE A 144 3.14 13.63 5.42
CA ILE A 144 4.07 12.95 6.33
C ILE A 144 4.46 11.57 5.81
N GLU A 145 3.52 10.88 5.17
CA GLU A 145 3.68 9.53 4.65
C GLU A 145 3.63 9.53 3.13
N PRO A 146 4.54 8.83 2.44
CA PRO A 146 4.51 8.71 0.99
C PRO A 146 3.34 7.86 0.50
N VAL A 147 2.90 8.09 -0.73
CA VAL A 147 2.05 7.17 -1.47
C VAL A 147 2.90 6.33 -2.42
N PHE A 148 2.42 5.14 -2.75
CA PHE A 148 3.14 4.19 -3.57
C PHE A 148 2.50 4.13 -4.97
N PHE A 149 3.24 4.57 -5.98
CA PHE A 149 2.80 4.55 -7.37
C PHE A 149 3.63 3.60 -8.23
N ALA A 150 3.00 3.10 -9.27
CA ALA A 150 3.67 2.40 -10.35
C ALA A 150 3.58 3.23 -11.65
N TYR A 151 4.58 3.06 -12.52
CA TYR A 151 4.57 3.55 -13.90
C TYR A 151 5.03 2.44 -14.84
N LEU A 152 4.59 2.50 -16.10
CA LEU A 152 5.09 1.59 -17.13
C LEU A 152 6.59 1.83 -17.34
N HIS A 153 7.36 0.78 -17.22
CA HIS A 153 8.82 0.77 -17.25
C HIS A 153 9.41 1.65 -18.37
N ARG A 154 10.50 2.36 -18.06
CA ARG A 154 11.26 3.23 -18.96
C ARG A 154 12.77 2.99 -18.74
N ASP A 155 13.45 2.50 -19.76
CA ASP A 155 14.90 2.22 -19.70
C ASP A 155 15.71 3.46 -19.31
N GLU A 156 15.28 4.66 -19.77
CA GLU A 156 15.99 5.90 -19.49
C GLU A 156 15.96 6.28 -18.00
N LEU A 157 14.90 5.94 -17.27
CA LEU A 157 14.83 6.12 -15.82
C LEU A 157 15.72 5.12 -15.08
N ASP A 158 15.73 3.87 -15.54
CA ASP A 158 16.61 2.83 -14.98
C ASP A 158 18.09 3.19 -15.14
N GLU A 159 18.50 3.76 -16.29
CA GLU A 159 19.85 4.26 -16.50
C GLU A 159 20.23 5.35 -15.49
N ILE A 160 19.33 6.31 -15.23
CA ILE A 160 19.58 7.38 -14.24
C ILE A 160 19.69 6.79 -12.83
N VAL A 161 18.77 5.91 -12.46
CA VAL A 161 18.81 5.23 -11.15
C VAL A 161 20.09 4.43 -10.99
N ALA A 162 20.50 3.67 -12.04
CA ALA A 162 21.74 2.90 -12.04
C ALA A 162 23.00 3.77 -11.86
N GLU A 163 22.98 5.02 -12.31
CA GLU A 163 24.07 5.97 -12.07
C GLU A 163 24.04 6.51 -10.62
N VAL A 164 22.85 6.84 -10.12
CA VAL A 164 22.69 7.39 -8.76
C VAL A 164 23.13 6.40 -7.70
N ILE A 165 22.76 5.13 -7.84
CA ILE A 165 23.06 4.08 -6.84
C ILE A 165 24.52 3.62 -6.82
N LYS A 166 25.37 4.12 -7.73
CA LYS A 166 26.83 3.94 -7.64
C LYS A 166 27.46 4.77 -6.51
N LYS A 167 26.74 5.79 -6.07
CA LYS A 167 27.16 6.62 -4.91
C LYS A 167 26.75 5.90 -3.62
N GLU A 168 27.41 6.22 -2.52
CA GLU A 168 26.98 5.77 -1.19
C GLU A 168 25.59 6.32 -0.88
N PRO A 169 24.68 5.50 -0.38
CA PRO A 169 23.37 5.98 0.05
C PRO A 169 23.47 6.88 1.28
N VAL A 170 22.60 7.87 1.39
CA VAL A 170 22.49 8.69 2.61
C VAL A 170 21.79 7.95 3.74
N TYR A 171 21.00 6.93 3.44
CA TYR A 171 20.46 5.97 4.41
C TYR A 171 20.69 4.56 3.89
N ASP A 172 21.17 3.70 4.77
CA ASP A 172 21.38 2.28 4.51
C ASP A 172 21.17 1.50 5.82
N PHE A 173 20.00 0.87 5.96
CA PHE A 173 19.68 0.14 7.17
C PHE A 173 18.74 -1.05 6.91
N ILE A 174 18.78 -2.00 7.83
CA ILE A 174 17.81 -3.11 7.89
C ILE A 174 16.80 -2.78 8.99
N ALA A 175 15.53 -2.69 8.61
CA ALA A 175 14.48 -2.34 9.54
C ALA A 175 14.26 -3.44 10.59
N PRO A 176 14.21 -3.11 11.89
CA PRO A 176 13.87 -4.07 12.93
C PRO A 176 12.43 -4.58 12.73
N GLY A 177 12.22 -5.85 13.03
CA GLY A 177 10.90 -6.50 13.02
C GLY A 177 10.56 -7.23 11.72
N ASP A 178 10.82 -6.66 10.54
CA ASP A 178 10.58 -7.34 9.25
C ASP A 178 11.88 -7.78 8.55
N GLY A 179 13.02 -7.21 8.92
CA GLY A 179 14.32 -7.55 8.35
C GLY A 179 14.52 -7.05 6.91
N PHE A 180 13.70 -6.12 6.43
CA PHE A 180 13.83 -5.55 5.09
C PHE A 180 14.90 -4.47 5.05
N GLY A 181 15.66 -4.45 3.94
CA GLY A 181 16.65 -3.41 3.67
C GLY A 181 16.00 -2.15 3.11
N HIS A 182 16.48 -0.99 3.58
CA HIS A 182 16.05 0.32 3.12
C HIS A 182 17.27 1.16 2.78
N HIS A 183 17.32 1.63 1.52
CA HIS A 183 18.43 2.42 1.00
C HIS A 183 17.88 3.69 0.37
N PHE A 184 18.58 4.82 0.55
CA PHE A 184 18.06 6.11 0.09
C PHE A 184 19.18 6.99 -0.44
N TRP A 185 18.98 7.56 -1.61
CA TRP A 185 19.94 8.47 -2.27
C TRP A 185 19.28 9.79 -2.60
N VAL A 186 20.08 10.85 -2.60
CA VAL A 186 19.66 12.19 -2.99
C VAL A 186 20.06 12.44 -4.44
N ILE A 187 19.16 12.98 -5.25
CA ILE A 187 19.40 13.45 -6.62
C ILE A 187 19.36 14.99 -6.57
N ASP A 188 20.51 15.61 -6.58
CA ASP A 188 20.72 17.07 -6.52
C ASP A 188 21.37 17.64 -7.80
N ASP A 189 21.71 16.80 -8.77
CA ASP A 189 22.22 17.23 -10.07
C ASP A 189 21.09 17.78 -10.94
N GLU A 190 21.17 19.07 -11.29
CA GLU A 190 20.13 19.77 -12.06
C GLU A 190 19.83 19.10 -13.41
N LYS A 191 20.82 18.48 -14.06
CA LYS A 191 20.62 17.79 -15.35
C LYS A 191 19.87 16.50 -15.17
N GLN A 192 20.17 15.74 -14.10
CA GLN A 192 19.41 14.53 -13.76
C GLN A 192 17.97 14.89 -13.39
N ILE A 193 17.77 15.93 -12.58
CA ILE A 193 16.44 16.44 -12.20
C ILE A 193 15.63 16.81 -13.45
N ALA A 194 16.19 17.63 -14.34
CA ALA A 194 15.52 18.04 -15.57
C ALA A 194 15.19 16.83 -16.48
N ARG A 195 16.12 15.87 -16.60
CA ARG A 195 15.92 14.67 -17.43
C ARG A 195 14.81 13.77 -16.85
N ILE A 196 14.77 13.55 -15.53
CA ILE A 196 13.69 12.79 -14.87
C ILE A 196 12.35 13.45 -15.12
N THR A 197 12.25 14.78 -14.90
CA THR A 197 11.00 15.52 -15.13
C THR A 197 10.52 15.37 -16.58
N ALA A 198 11.41 15.54 -17.55
CA ALA A 198 11.08 15.41 -18.98
C ALA A 198 10.60 14.00 -19.34
N ILE A 199 11.21 12.94 -18.81
CA ILE A 199 10.78 11.56 -19.07
C ILE A 199 9.38 11.31 -18.48
N PHE A 200 9.09 11.81 -17.27
CA PHE A 200 7.75 11.68 -16.68
C PHE A 200 6.67 12.41 -17.49
N GLU A 201 6.99 13.53 -18.12
CA GLU A 201 6.08 14.20 -19.06
C GLU A 201 5.69 13.34 -20.27
N GLU A 202 6.44 12.28 -20.59
CA GLU A 202 6.09 11.32 -21.63
C GLU A 202 5.27 10.14 -21.10
N ILE A 203 5.24 9.91 -19.78
CA ILE A 203 4.47 8.83 -19.16
C ILE A 203 2.97 9.21 -19.16
N PRO A 204 2.10 8.41 -19.79
CA PRO A 204 0.70 8.79 -19.94
C PRO A 204 -0.08 8.78 -18.61
N SER A 205 0.22 7.86 -17.73
CA SER A 205 -0.49 7.67 -16.45
C SER A 205 0.43 7.09 -15.38
N LEU A 206 0.14 7.41 -14.12
CA LEU A 206 0.64 6.73 -12.94
C LEU A 206 -0.47 5.86 -12.36
N TYR A 207 -0.11 4.80 -11.66
CA TYR A 207 -1.05 3.84 -11.08
C TYR A 207 -0.82 3.75 -9.57
N ILE A 208 -1.86 3.94 -8.77
CA ILE A 208 -1.74 3.79 -7.33
C ILE A 208 -1.55 2.31 -7.02
N ALA A 209 -0.40 1.94 -6.48
CA ALA A 209 -0.11 0.59 -6.00
C ALA A 209 -0.60 0.42 -4.55
N ASP A 210 -0.28 1.37 -3.68
CA ASP A 210 -0.70 1.39 -2.28
C ASP A 210 -0.92 2.83 -1.79
N GLY A 211 -1.78 3.00 -0.79
CA GLY A 211 -2.07 4.33 -0.22
C GLY A 211 -3.20 5.09 -0.92
N HIS A 212 -4.25 4.42 -1.39
CA HIS A 212 -5.42 5.07 -2.01
C HIS A 212 -6.04 6.16 -1.13
N HIS A 213 -6.21 5.90 0.19
CA HIS A 213 -6.73 6.90 1.14
C HIS A 213 -5.78 8.08 1.33
N ARG A 214 -4.46 7.84 1.39
CA ARG A 214 -3.44 8.90 1.49
C ARG A 214 -3.40 9.76 0.23
N SER A 215 -3.49 9.14 -0.95
CA SER A 215 -3.55 9.86 -2.24
C SER A 215 -4.80 10.74 -2.33
N ALA A 216 -5.98 10.20 -1.98
CA ALA A 216 -7.23 10.94 -1.95
C ALA A 216 -7.15 12.13 -0.99
N ALA A 217 -6.70 11.89 0.26
CA ALA A 217 -6.60 12.93 1.28
C ALA A 217 -5.65 14.06 0.85
N ALA A 218 -4.48 13.74 0.31
CA ALA A 218 -3.52 14.73 -0.16
C ALA A 218 -4.09 15.57 -1.31
N ALA A 219 -4.72 14.92 -2.30
CA ALA A 219 -5.30 15.61 -3.45
C ALA A 219 -6.49 16.49 -3.05
N LEU A 220 -7.39 16.01 -2.18
CA LEU A 220 -8.54 16.78 -1.71
C LEU A 220 -8.12 17.99 -0.89
N VAL A 221 -7.17 17.85 0.04
CA VAL A 221 -6.63 18.98 0.81
C VAL A 221 -5.89 19.97 -0.09
N GLY A 222 -5.11 19.51 -1.06
CA GLY A 222 -4.48 20.37 -2.06
C GLY A 222 -5.50 21.19 -2.84
N ASN A 223 -6.59 20.56 -3.30
CA ASN A 223 -7.67 21.24 -3.99
C ASN A 223 -8.43 22.24 -3.09
N GLU A 224 -8.65 21.93 -1.80
CA GLU A 224 -9.21 22.87 -0.83
C GLU A 224 -8.35 24.13 -0.70
N LYS A 225 -7.02 23.95 -0.51
CA LYS A 225 -6.08 25.07 -0.43
C LYS A 225 -6.06 25.94 -1.70
N ARG A 226 -6.11 25.28 -2.87
CA ARG A 226 -6.26 25.98 -4.16
C ARG A 226 -7.50 26.86 -4.20
N LEU A 227 -8.65 26.34 -3.79
CA LEU A 227 -9.92 27.08 -3.78
C LEU A 227 -9.93 28.23 -2.77
N GLN A 228 -9.17 28.11 -1.69
CA GLN A 228 -9.05 29.13 -0.64
C GLN A 228 -8.02 30.22 -0.97
N ASN A 229 -7.11 29.98 -1.92
CA ASN A 229 -6.07 30.95 -2.28
C ASN A 229 -6.48 31.81 -3.49
N PRO A 230 -6.89 33.09 -3.28
CA PRO A 230 -7.25 33.98 -4.37
C PRO A 230 -6.08 34.36 -5.30
N ASN A 231 -4.85 34.14 -4.85
CA ASN A 231 -3.61 34.41 -5.59
C ASN A 231 -2.97 33.12 -6.12
N HIS A 232 -3.75 32.05 -6.31
CA HIS A 232 -3.27 30.78 -6.81
C HIS A 232 -2.59 30.93 -8.18
N THR A 233 -1.37 30.39 -8.28
CA THR A 233 -0.54 30.46 -9.51
C THR A 233 -0.35 29.09 -10.17
N GLY A 234 -0.57 28.00 -9.43
CA GLY A 234 -0.31 26.62 -9.86
C GLY A 234 1.05 26.06 -9.40
N ASN A 235 1.94 26.92 -8.87
CA ASN A 235 3.28 26.53 -8.47
C ASN A 235 3.42 26.21 -6.96
N GLU A 236 2.37 26.45 -6.18
CA GLU A 236 2.37 26.25 -4.76
C GLU A 236 2.53 24.75 -4.40
N GLU A 237 3.22 24.44 -3.29
CA GLU A 237 3.52 23.07 -2.86
C GLU A 237 2.26 22.22 -2.66
N TYR A 238 1.15 22.80 -2.22
CA TYR A 238 -0.12 22.08 -2.05
C TYR A 238 -0.77 21.59 -3.38
N ASN A 239 -0.26 21.99 -4.55
CA ASN A 239 -0.67 21.43 -5.85
C ASN A 239 -0.01 20.08 -6.13
N PHE A 240 0.86 19.63 -5.25
CA PHE A 240 1.63 18.40 -5.40
C PHE A 240 1.59 17.60 -4.10
N PHE A 241 1.80 16.31 -4.19
CA PHE A 241 1.90 15.43 -3.03
C PHE A 241 2.95 14.34 -3.22
N MET A 242 3.57 13.96 -2.13
CA MET A 242 4.73 13.08 -2.13
C MET A 242 4.37 11.64 -2.50
N ALA A 243 5.06 11.11 -3.50
CA ALA A 243 4.91 9.75 -3.98
C ALA A 243 6.28 9.08 -4.19
N VAL A 244 6.32 7.77 -4.05
CA VAL A 244 7.42 6.92 -4.51
C VAL A 244 6.92 6.17 -5.73
N CYS A 245 7.53 6.43 -6.89
CA CYS A 245 7.14 5.87 -8.18
C CYS A 245 8.10 4.75 -8.58
N PHE A 246 7.59 3.54 -8.73
CA PHE A 246 8.37 2.36 -9.15
C PHE A 246 8.00 1.94 -10.57
N PRO A 247 8.94 1.40 -11.35
CA PRO A 247 8.61 0.74 -12.60
C PRO A 247 7.82 -0.55 -12.32
N ASP A 248 6.81 -0.81 -13.13
CA ASP A 248 5.86 -1.93 -12.96
C ASP A 248 6.55 -3.32 -12.94
N ASN A 249 7.66 -3.47 -13.66
CA ASN A 249 8.42 -4.72 -13.76
C ASN A 249 9.26 -5.06 -12.51
N GLN A 250 9.44 -4.13 -11.57
CA GLN A 250 10.19 -4.38 -10.33
C GLN A 250 9.29 -4.77 -9.15
N LEU A 251 7.99 -4.48 -9.24
CA LEU A 251 7.08 -4.64 -8.12
C LEU A 251 6.77 -6.09 -7.78
N THR A 252 6.55 -6.34 -6.50
CA THR A 252 6.13 -7.63 -5.98
C THR A 252 4.73 -7.51 -5.39
N ILE A 253 3.78 -8.25 -5.98
CA ILE A 253 2.44 -8.41 -5.47
C ILE A 253 2.34 -9.80 -4.90
N ILE A 254 1.87 -9.91 -3.67
CA ILE A 254 1.67 -11.18 -3.00
C ILE A 254 0.18 -11.44 -2.79
N ASP A 255 -0.14 -12.68 -2.48
CA ASP A 255 -1.50 -13.16 -2.30
C ASP A 255 -2.23 -12.46 -1.14
N TYR A 256 -3.52 -12.25 -1.29
CA TYR A 256 -4.39 -11.78 -0.23
C TYR A 256 -5.47 -12.84 0.00
N ASN A 257 -5.34 -13.57 1.09
CA ASN A 257 -6.08 -14.79 1.36
C ASN A 257 -7.34 -14.51 2.19
N ARG A 258 -8.27 -15.46 2.20
CA ARG A 258 -9.54 -15.39 2.91
C ARG A 258 -9.64 -16.49 3.93
N VAL A 259 -10.26 -16.19 5.07
CA VAL A 259 -10.65 -17.16 6.10
C VAL A 259 -12.10 -16.90 6.50
N VAL A 260 -12.87 -17.96 6.69
CA VAL A 260 -14.30 -17.87 6.97
C VAL A 260 -14.66 -18.69 8.20
N LYS A 261 -15.56 -18.15 9.05
CA LYS A 261 -15.91 -18.70 10.37
C LYS A 261 -16.81 -19.93 10.31
N ASP A 262 -17.59 -20.09 9.26
CA ASP A 262 -18.56 -21.20 9.13
C ASP A 262 -18.74 -21.61 7.67
N LEU A 263 -19.41 -22.72 7.44
CA LEU A 263 -19.75 -23.27 6.12
C LEU A 263 -21.22 -23.04 5.75
N ASN A 264 -21.88 -22.01 6.28
CA ASN A 264 -23.28 -21.70 5.97
C ASN A 264 -24.21 -22.91 6.19
N HIS A 265 -24.09 -23.57 7.36
CA HIS A 265 -24.82 -24.78 7.78
C HIS A 265 -24.50 -26.08 7.01
N LEU A 266 -23.56 -26.07 6.06
CA LEU A 266 -23.15 -27.26 5.33
C LEU A 266 -22.19 -28.13 6.16
N THR A 267 -22.24 -29.44 5.93
CA THR A 267 -21.17 -30.35 6.34
C THR A 267 -19.95 -30.17 5.43
N ASP A 268 -18.82 -30.77 5.80
CA ASP A 268 -17.61 -30.74 4.96
C ASP A 268 -17.84 -31.39 3.60
N GLU A 269 -18.53 -32.56 3.60
CA GLU A 269 -18.83 -33.29 2.39
C GLU A 269 -19.79 -32.51 1.46
N GLU A 270 -20.82 -31.87 2.03
CA GLU A 270 -21.75 -31.02 1.27
C GLU A 270 -21.04 -29.78 0.69
N PHE A 271 -20.16 -29.16 1.45
CA PHE A 271 -19.39 -28.01 1.00
C PHE A 271 -18.44 -28.38 -0.14
N LEU A 272 -17.67 -29.48 0.00
CA LEU A 272 -16.77 -29.97 -1.04
C LEU A 272 -17.56 -30.37 -2.31
N ALA A 273 -18.69 -31.04 -2.16
CA ALA A 273 -19.55 -31.40 -3.29
C ALA A 273 -20.13 -30.20 -4.04
N GLN A 274 -20.45 -29.10 -3.33
CA GLN A 274 -20.89 -27.86 -4.00
C GLN A 274 -19.76 -27.18 -4.75
N LEU A 275 -18.51 -27.21 -4.22
CA LEU A 275 -17.34 -26.68 -4.93
C LEU A 275 -17.10 -27.37 -6.27
N GLU A 276 -17.38 -28.68 -6.36
CA GLU A 276 -17.23 -29.46 -7.61
C GLU A 276 -18.13 -28.99 -8.75
N ASN A 277 -19.17 -28.19 -8.50
CA ASN A 277 -19.99 -27.62 -9.58
C ASN A 277 -19.15 -26.66 -10.46
N ASN A 278 -18.33 -25.83 -9.85
CA ASN A 278 -17.59 -24.73 -10.51
C ASN A 278 -16.06 -24.96 -10.56
N PHE A 279 -15.56 -25.94 -9.81
CA PHE A 279 -14.10 -26.20 -9.69
C PHE A 279 -13.81 -27.69 -9.93
N GLU A 280 -12.61 -27.95 -10.46
CA GLU A 280 -11.97 -29.27 -10.35
C GLU A 280 -11.29 -29.33 -9.01
N LEU A 281 -11.70 -30.29 -8.15
CA LEU A 281 -11.19 -30.42 -6.79
C LEU A 281 -10.24 -31.61 -6.70
N GLU A 282 -9.04 -31.37 -6.18
CA GLU A 282 -8.02 -32.39 -5.97
C GLU A 282 -7.48 -32.34 -4.52
N PRO A 283 -7.64 -33.42 -3.74
CA PRO A 283 -7.05 -33.50 -2.41
C PRO A 283 -5.50 -33.44 -2.45
N LYS A 284 -4.90 -32.64 -1.56
CA LYS A 284 -3.44 -32.49 -1.42
C LYS A 284 -2.92 -33.05 -0.08
N GLY A 285 -3.83 -33.51 0.81
CA GLY A 285 -3.47 -34.03 2.13
C GLY A 285 -3.12 -32.92 3.14
N THR A 286 -2.22 -33.23 4.07
CA THR A 286 -1.89 -32.34 5.19
C THR A 286 -0.76 -31.35 4.90
N GLU A 287 -0.04 -31.54 3.78
CA GLU A 287 1.04 -30.63 3.40
C GLU A 287 0.49 -29.36 2.74
N ILE A 288 1.10 -28.21 3.09
CA ILE A 288 0.69 -26.90 2.55
C ILE A 288 0.77 -26.94 1.02
N TYR A 289 -0.36 -26.70 0.39
CA TYR A 289 -0.45 -26.51 -1.05
C TYR A 289 -0.60 -25.02 -1.38
N LYS A 290 0.28 -24.48 -2.21
CA LYS A 290 0.24 -23.08 -2.68
C LYS A 290 -0.27 -23.03 -4.12
N PRO A 291 -1.22 -22.13 -4.45
CA PRO A 291 -1.63 -21.89 -5.84
C PRO A 291 -0.41 -21.54 -6.72
N ASN A 292 -0.34 -22.10 -7.91
CA ASN A 292 0.84 -21.95 -8.78
C ASN A 292 0.57 -21.24 -10.12
N LYS A 293 -0.69 -20.94 -10.42
CA LYS A 293 -1.13 -20.26 -11.65
C LYS A 293 -2.48 -19.57 -11.44
N LEU A 294 -2.86 -18.70 -12.36
CA LEU A 294 -4.21 -18.11 -12.41
C LEU A 294 -5.28 -19.20 -12.45
N HIS A 295 -6.43 -18.92 -11.83
CA HIS A 295 -7.60 -19.80 -11.72
C HIS A 295 -7.35 -21.08 -10.93
N ASN A 296 -6.23 -21.10 -10.18
CA ASN A 296 -5.93 -22.16 -9.22
C ASN A 296 -5.92 -21.58 -7.81
N PHE A 297 -6.64 -22.21 -6.90
CA PHE A 297 -6.81 -21.82 -5.51
C PHE A 297 -6.35 -22.95 -4.59
N SER A 298 -6.01 -22.63 -3.37
CA SER A 298 -5.87 -23.60 -2.29
C SER A 298 -7.00 -23.44 -1.29
N LEU A 299 -7.58 -24.55 -0.89
CA LEU A 299 -8.55 -24.61 0.20
C LEU A 299 -7.94 -25.39 1.35
N TYR A 300 -8.07 -24.89 2.59
CA TYR A 300 -7.76 -25.65 3.80
C TYR A 300 -9.02 -25.87 4.62
N LEU A 301 -9.35 -27.14 4.86
CA LEU A 301 -10.56 -27.56 5.56
C LEU A 301 -10.25 -28.80 6.40
N SER A 302 -10.58 -28.80 7.67
CA SER A 302 -10.52 -29.96 8.57
C SER A 302 -9.20 -30.75 8.50
N GLY A 303 -8.07 -30.02 8.55
CA GLY A 303 -6.74 -30.64 8.55
C GLY A 303 -6.20 -31.02 7.17
N ASN A 304 -6.92 -30.75 6.08
CA ASN A 304 -6.52 -31.12 4.73
C ASN A 304 -6.49 -29.92 3.78
N TRP A 305 -5.49 -29.92 2.91
CA TRP A 305 -5.38 -29.01 1.78
C TRP A 305 -6.01 -29.62 0.51
N TYR A 306 -6.61 -28.78 -0.30
CA TYR A 306 -7.18 -29.09 -1.59
C TYR A 306 -6.72 -28.09 -2.63
N SER A 307 -6.47 -28.54 -3.86
CA SER A 307 -6.35 -27.69 -5.03
C SER A 307 -7.72 -27.54 -5.66
N LEU A 308 -8.12 -26.29 -5.93
CA LEU A 308 -9.31 -25.96 -6.71
C LEU A 308 -8.87 -25.32 -8.02
N THR A 309 -9.25 -25.86 -9.16
CA THR A 309 -9.04 -25.23 -10.47
C THR A 309 -10.39 -24.83 -11.05
N ALA A 310 -10.55 -23.53 -11.32
CA ALA A 310 -11.80 -23.01 -11.88
C ALA A 310 -12.08 -23.63 -13.26
N LYS A 311 -13.32 -24.12 -13.47
CA LYS A 311 -13.75 -24.72 -14.73
C LYS A 311 -13.97 -23.66 -15.81
N GLU A 312 -13.86 -24.05 -17.08
CA GLU A 312 -14.28 -23.21 -18.20
C GLU A 312 -15.73 -22.75 -18.00
N GLY A 313 -15.99 -21.48 -18.30
CA GLY A 313 -17.28 -20.82 -18.11
C GLY A 313 -17.48 -20.15 -16.75
N THR A 314 -16.61 -20.36 -15.77
CA THR A 314 -16.62 -19.59 -14.50
C THR A 314 -15.95 -18.22 -14.61
N TYR A 315 -15.24 -17.97 -15.68
CA TYR A 315 -14.58 -16.70 -15.96
C TYR A 315 -14.60 -16.38 -17.46
N ASN A 316 -14.31 -15.12 -17.78
CA ASN A 316 -14.22 -14.63 -19.16
C ASN A 316 -12.93 -13.81 -19.29
N ASP A 317 -11.99 -14.27 -20.11
CA ASP A 317 -10.69 -13.62 -20.35
C ASP A 317 -10.83 -12.20 -20.94
N ASN A 318 -11.97 -11.85 -21.54
CA ASN A 318 -12.24 -10.53 -22.07
C ASN A 318 -12.88 -9.58 -21.04
N ASP A 319 -13.22 -10.04 -19.85
CA ASP A 319 -13.72 -9.23 -18.75
C ASP A 319 -12.60 -9.00 -17.72
N PRO A 320 -12.03 -7.80 -17.63
CA PRO A 320 -10.88 -7.53 -16.77
C PRO A 320 -11.17 -7.72 -15.27
N ILE A 321 -12.44 -7.68 -14.85
CA ILE A 321 -12.87 -7.96 -13.48
C ILE A 321 -13.29 -9.43 -13.32
N GLY A 322 -14.06 -9.95 -14.26
CA GLY A 322 -14.57 -11.32 -14.21
C GLY A 322 -13.48 -12.40 -14.28
N VAL A 323 -12.34 -12.09 -14.90
CA VAL A 323 -11.19 -13.00 -15.01
C VAL A 323 -10.37 -13.12 -13.71
N LEU A 324 -10.57 -12.22 -12.74
CA LEU A 324 -9.80 -12.22 -11.50
C LEU A 324 -10.16 -13.37 -10.57
N ASP A 325 -9.17 -14.04 -10.01
CA ASP A 325 -9.37 -15.10 -9.00
C ASP A 325 -10.17 -14.61 -7.79
N VAL A 326 -9.99 -13.36 -7.39
CA VAL A 326 -10.80 -12.75 -6.33
C VAL A 326 -12.28 -12.67 -6.73
N THR A 327 -12.61 -12.37 -7.97
CA THR A 327 -13.99 -12.30 -8.47
C THR A 327 -14.60 -13.71 -8.57
N ILE A 328 -13.86 -14.66 -9.12
CA ILE A 328 -14.27 -16.06 -9.22
C ILE A 328 -14.59 -16.63 -7.83
N SER A 329 -13.68 -16.48 -6.88
CA SER A 329 -13.87 -16.94 -5.49
C SER A 329 -15.02 -16.23 -4.79
N SER A 330 -15.19 -14.93 -5.02
CA SER A 330 -16.28 -14.15 -4.42
C SER A 330 -17.63 -14.61 -4.92
N ASN A 331 -17.79 -14.86 -6.21
CA ASN A 331 -19.06 -15.25 -6.81
C ASN A 331 -19.42 -16.70 -6.45
N TYR A 332 -18.52 -17.64 -6.71
CA TYR A 332 -18.84 -19.07 -6.67
C TYR A 332 -18.59 -19.74 -5.31
N ILE A 333 -17.72 -19.19 -4.47
CA ILE A 333 -17.45 -19.75 -3.14
C ILE A 333 -18.09 -18.90 -2.05
N LEU A 334 -17.78 -17.59 -2.01
CA LEU A 334 -18.21 -16.75 -0.89
C LEU A 334 -19.68 -16.40 -0.98
N ASP A 335 -20.22 -15.99 -2.14
CA ASP A 335 -21.64 -15.65 -2.29
C ASP A 335 -22.51 -16.90 -2.48
N GLU A 336 -22.25 -17.69 -3.54
CA GLU A 336 -23.14 -18.79 -3.93
C GLU A 336 -23.21 -19.89 -2.85
N ILE A 337 -22.07 -20.33 -2.30
CA ILE A 337 -22.02 -21.42 -1.32
C ILE A 337 -22.13 -20.91 0.12
N LEU A 338 -21.29 -19.93 0.49
CA LEU A 338 -21.19 -19.46 1.87
C LEU A 338 -22.14 -18.31 2.21
N GLY A 339 -22.86 -17.75 1.21
CA GLY A 339 -23.84 -16.68 1.41
C GLY A 339 -23.24 -15.35 1.85
N ILE A 340 -21.94 -15.13 1.63
CA ILE A 340 -21.22 -13.89 1.95
C ILE A 340 -21.27 -12.97 0.74
N LYS A 341 -22.21 -12.03 0.72
CA LYS A 341 -22.47 -11.12 -0.41
C LYS A 341 -21.65 -9.84 -0.36
N ASP A 342 -21.38 -9.32 0.81
CA ASP A 342 -20.60 -8.09 0.98
C ASP A 342 -19.37 -8.37 1.84
N LEU A 343 -18.23 -8.46 1.18
CA LEU A 343 -16.93 -8.71 1.80
C LEU A 343 -16.46 -7.60 2.76
N ARG A 344 -17.07 -6.41 2.71
CA ARG A 344 -16.68 -5.25 3.54
C ARG A 344 -17.38 -5.24 4.89
N SER A 345 -18.58 -5.81 4.97
CA SER A 345 -19.44 -5.73 6.14
C SER A 345 -19.73 -7.08 6.81
N ASP A 346 -19.56 -8.22 6.10
CA ASP A 346 -19.82 -9.54 6.70
C ASP A 346 -18.72 -9.89 7.71
N LYS A 347 -19.14 -10.16 8.96
CA LYS A 347 -18.24 -10.49 10.08
C LYS A 347 -17.78 -11.95 10.11
N ARG A 348 -18.27 -12.78 9.20
CA ARG A 348 -17.87 -14.19 9.08
C ARG A 348 -16.58 -14.35 8.29
N ILE A 349 -16.20 -13.38 7.45
CA ILE A 349 -14.98 -13.40 6.66
C ILE A 349 -13.93 -12.50 7.28
N ASP A 350 -12.66 -12.92 7.18
CA ASP A 350 -11.50 -12.10 7.46
C ASP A 350 -10.40 -12.35 6.40
N PHE A 351 -9.41 -11.49 6.36
CA PHE A 351 -8.40 -11.46 5.31
C PHE A 351 -7.00 -11.62 5.89
N VAL A 352 -6.16 -12.40 5.20
CA VAL A 352 -4.78 -12.69 5.62
C VAL A 352 -3.83 -12.35 4.48
N GLY A 353 -2.99 -11.33 4.67
CA GLY A 353 -1.95 -10.97 3.70
C GLY A 353 -0.91 -12.08 3.57
N GLY A 354 -0.48 -12.35 2.33
CA GLY A 354 0.46 -13.44 2.01
C GLY A 354 1.81 -13.35 2.70
N ILE A 355 2.18 -12.17 3.22
CA ILE A 355 3.38 -11.98 4.05
C ILE A 355 3.40 -12.88 5.30
N ARG A 356 2.24 -13.25 5.81
CA ARG A 356 2.11 -14.16 6.96
C ARG A 356 2.29 -15.64 6.57
N GLY A 357 2.31 -15.93 5.26
CA GLY A 357 2.40 -17.29 4.73
C GLY A 357 1.12 -18.12 4.91
N LEU A 358 1.04 -19.24 4.20
CA LEU A 358 -0.13 -20.14 4.25
C LEU A 358 -0.25 -20.88 5.58
N GLY A 359 0.83 -21.01 6.35
CA GLY A 359 0.80 -21.58 7.70
C GLY A 359 -0.09 -20.78 8.67
N GLU A 360 -0.27 -19.49 8.47
CA GLU A 360 -1.21 -18.68 9.25
C GLU A 360 -2.67 -19.07 8.97
N LEU A 361 -2.99 -19.41 7.72
CA LEU A 361 -4.32 -19.92 7.36
C LEU A 361 -4.63 -21.22 8.08
N GLN A 362 -3.69 -22.16 8.03
CA GLN A 362 -3.78 -23.43 8.74
C GLN A 362 -3.97 -23.23 10.24
N LYS A 363 -3.14 -22.41 10.86
CA LYS A 363 -3.20 -22.09 12.29
C LYS A 363 -4.56 -21.54 12.71
N ARG A 364 -5.14 -20.61 11.95
CA ARG A 364 -6.44 -19.99 12.26
C ARG A 364 -7.60 -20.98 12.14
N VAL A 365 -7.51 -21.95 11.22
CA VAL A 365 -8.51 -22.99 11.09
C VAL A 365 -8.33 -24.05 12.18
N ASP A 366 -7.11 -24.52 12.42
CA ASP A 366 -6.82 -25.58 13.42
C ASP A 366 -7.12 -25.11 14.86
N SER A 367 -6.98 -23.79 15.13
CA SER A 367 -7.36 -23.21 16.44
C SER A 367 -8.87 -23.12 16.67
N GLY A 368 -9.69 -23.34 15.64
CA GLY A 368 -11.14 -23.17 15.70
C GLY A 368 -11.61 -21.71 15.63
N GLU A 369 -10.70 -20.75 15.41
CA GLU A 369 -11.06 -19.36 15.16
C GLU A 369 -11.83 -19.21 13.84
N MET A 370 -11.39 -19.96 12.83
CA MET A 370 -12.00 -20.02 11.50
C MET A 370 -12.33 -21.48 11.14
N ARG A 371 -13.25 -21.65 10.22
CA ARG A 371 -13.70 -22.98 9.79
C ARG A 371 -13.02 -23.45 8.50
N VAL A 372 -12.75 -22.51 7.60
CA VAL A 372 -12.17 -22.77 6.28
C VAL A 372 -11.29 -21.61 5.87
N ALA A 373 -10.22 -21.91 5.13
CA ALA A 373 -9.34 -20.91 4.53
C ALA A 373 -9.21 -21.13 3.03
N LEU A 374 -9.09 -20.02 2.30
CA LEU A 374 -8.93 -19.99 0.85
C LEU A 374 -7.71 -19.12 0.50
N ALA A 375 -6.72 -19.70 -0.15
CA ALA A 375 -5.58 -18.99 -0.70
C ALA A 375 -5.76 -18.79 -2.21
N LEU A 376 -5.43 -17.55 -2.66
CA LEU A 376 -5.57 -17.14 -4.04
C LEU A 376 -4.18 -17.00 -4.69
N TYR A 377 -4.15 -17.12 -6.02
CA TYR A 377 -2.97 -16.71 -6.78
C TYR A 377 -2.91 -15.17 -6.83
N PRO A 378 -1.73 -14.54 -6.63
CA PRO A 378 -1.64 -13.08 -6.62
C PRO A 378 -1.96 -12.49 -8.00
N VAL A 379 -2.60 -11.32 -8.00
CA VAL A 379 -2.81 -10.56 -9.24
C VAL A 379 -1.49 -10.04 -9.80
N SER A 380 -1.43 -9.84 -11.11
CA SER A 380 -0.27 -9.26 -11.79
C SER A 380 -0.39 -7.74 -11.91
N MET A 381 0.75 -7.04 -12.09
CA MET A 381 0.75 -5.61 -12.43
C MET A 381 -0.05 -5.33 -13.71
N LYS A 382 0.05 -6.22 -14.70
CA LYS A 382 -0.74 -6.08 -15.93
C LYS A 382 -2.25 -6.05 -15.65
N GLN A 383 -2.77 -6.94 -14.82
CA GLN A 383 -4.20 -6.95 -14.46
C GLN A 383 -4.61 -5.65 -13.75
N ILE A 384 -3.78 -5.13 -12.84
CA ILE A 384 -4.05 -3.85 -12.16
C ILE A 384 -4.11 -2.70 -13.17
N ILE A 385 -3.16 -2.64 -14.09
CA ILE A 385 -3.09 -1.61 -15.14
C ILE A 385 -4.30 -1.70 -16.06
N ASP A 386 -4.62 -2.88 -16.59
CA ASP A 386 -5.76 -3.11 -17.49
C ASP A 386 -7.09 -2.67 -16.83
N ILE A 387 -7.27 -2.99 -15.54
CA ILE A 387 -8.46 -2.59 -14.78
C ILE A 387 -8.51 -1.07 -14.57
N ALA A 388 -7.42 -0.48 -14.11
CA ALA A 388 -7.34 0.96 -13.86
C ALA A 388 -7.52 1.77 -15.18
N ASP A 389 -6.99 1.26 -16.30
CA ASP A 389 -7.14 1.89 -17.62
C ASP A 389 -8.57 1.78 -18.16
N SER A 390 -9.28 0.71 -17.85
CA SER A 390 -10.69 0.55 -18.23
C SER A 390 -11.66 1.37 -17.36
N GLY A 391 -11.16 2.07 -16.32
CA GLY A 391 -11.99 2.82 -15.37
C GLY A 391 -12.79 1.92 -14.42
N ASN A 392 -12.47 0.64 -14.36
CA ASN A 392 -13.07 -0.32 -13.45
C ASN A 392 -12.38 -0.31 -12.09
N ILE A 393 -13.06 -0.89 -11.10
CA ILE A 393 -12.59 -1.00 -9.71
C ILE A 393 -12.49 -2.48 -9.34
N MET A 394 -11.39 -2.86 -8.72
CA MET A 394 -11.20 -4.20 -8.18
C MET A 394 -12.10 -4.47 -6.98
N PRO A 395 -12.51 -5.72 -6.75
CA PRO A 395 -13.07 -6.12 -5.46
C PRO A 395 -12.13 -5.75 -4.30
N PRO A 396 -12.66 -5.52 -3.08
CA PRO A 396 -11.83 -5.16 -1.94
C PRO A 396 -10.85 -6.29 -1.59
N LYS A 397 -9.67 -5.89 -1.06
CA LYS A 397 -8.65 -6.84 -0.62
C LYS A 397 -8.14 -7.77 -1.74
N THR A 398 -7.87 -7.19 -2.89
CA THR A 398 -7.34 -7.90 -4.08
C THR A 398 -5.82 -7.81 -4.16
N THR A 399 -5.24 -6.66 -3.82
CA THR A 399 -3.81 -6.37 -3.96
C THR A 399 -3.10 -6.27 -2.61
N TRP A 400 -1.89 -6.82 -2.54
CA TRP A 400 -0.99 -6.62 -1.42
C TRP A 400 0.42 -6.44 -1.95
N PHE A 401 0.90 -5.19 -1.94
CA PHE A 401 2.27 -4.86 -2.35
C PHE A 401 3.23 -5.00 -1.18
N GLU A 402 4.36 -5.65 -1.43
CA GLU A 402 5.50 -5.77 -0.49
C GLU A 402 6.83 -5.45 -1.20
N PRO A 403 7.79 -4.87 -0.46
CA PRO A 403 7.72 -4.31 0.90
C PRO A 403 6.83 -3.07 1.00
N LYS A 404 6.24 -2.84 2.18
CA LYS A 404 5.55 -1.58 2.47
C LYS A 404 6.55 -0.44 2.59
N LEU A 405 6.22 0.74 2.04
CA LEU A 405 7.06 1.92 2.18
C LEU A 405 7.23 2.30 3.65
N ARG A 406 8.45 2.65 4.05
CA ARG A 406 8.69 3.28 5.35
C ARG A 406 8.30 4.74 5.29
N SER A 407 7.62 5.20 6.33
CA SER A 407 7.34 6.60 6.59
C SER A 407 8.49 7.24 7.36
N GLY A 408 8.74 8.53 7.15
CA GLY A 408 9.76 9.28 7.88
C GLY A 408 11.16 9.31 7.27
N LEU A 409 11.35 8.74 6.07
CA LEU A 409 12.61 8.91 5.32
C LEU A 409 12.69 10.30 4.70
N VAL A 410 11.56 10.82 4.24
CA VAL A 410 11.39 12.17 3.73
C VAL A 410 9.91 12.56 3.86
N ILE A 411 9.65 13.85 4.02
CA ILE A 411 8.33 14.45 4.21
C ILE A 411 8.23 15.66 3.27
N HIS A 412 7.05 15.90 2.72
CA HIS A 412 6.77 17.05 1.87
C HIS A 412 5.85 18.05 2.59
N GLU A 413 6.32 19.28 2.76
CA GLU A 413 5.57 20.40 3.35
C GLU A 413 4.75 21.12 2.27
N LEU A 414 3.53 21.57 2.60
CA LEU A 414 2.58 22.17 1.65
C LEU A 414 2.65 23.72 1.60
N VAL A 415 3.79 24.31 1.94
CA VAL A 415 4.05 25.77 1.92
C VAL A 415 5.29 26.12 1.14
#